data_5241a796d0a4a392b0178e7f86b75889
#
_entry.id   5241a796d0a4a392b0178e7f86b75889
#
_cell.length_a   1.000
_cell.length_b   1.000
_cell.length_c   1.000
_cell.angle_alpha   90.00
_cell.angle_beta   90.00
_cell.angle_gamma   90.00
#
_symmetry.space_group_name_H-M   'P 1'
#
loop_
_entity.id
_entity.type
_entity.pdbx_description
1 polymer ?
#
loop_
_entity_poly.entity_id
_entity_poly.type
_entity_poly.pdbx_seq_one_letter_code
_entity_poly.pdbx_strand_id
1 'polypeptide(L)'
;MINIDEVGMLDKRIRILTYKDITDAYGMTRQELVDAIGNAVWARVEPARGRTYYEQYKDKVELLTKVIIRYRPNIDESMLVKYRDQVYRIMSVVDPYEAHVKLELMCNKKESGEDHDD
;
A
#
# COMPACT_ATOMS: atom_id res chain seq x y z
N MET A 1 -2.59 -15.23 -17.99
CA MET A 1 -2.44 -14.05 -18.83
C MET A 1 -2.97 -12.82 -18.13
N ILE A 2 -2.28 -11.70 -18.25
CA ILE A 2 -2.72 -10.46 -17.60
C ILE A 2 -3.87 -9.86 -18.39
N ASN A 3 -4.90 -9.49 -17.66
CA ASN A 3 -6.06 -8.85 -18.28
C ASN A 3 -5.81 -7.35 -18.41
N ILE A 4 -5.64 -6.88 -19.64
CA ILE A 4 -5.37 -5.47 -19.92
C ILE A 4 -6.57 -4.61 -19.54
N ASP A 5 -7.78 -5.13 -19.65
CA ASP A 5 -8.98 -4.39 -19.27
C ASP A 5 -8.97 -4.01 -17.79
N GLU A 6 -8.36 -4.85 -16.97
CA GLU A 6 -8.23 -4.58 -15.55
C GLU A 6 -7.40 -3.33 -15.29
N VAL A 7 -6.34 -3.16 -16.07
CA VAL A 7 -5.50 -1.96 -15.96
C VAL A 7 -6.25 -0.72 -16.45
N GLY A 8 -7.10 -0.89 -17.47
CA GLY A 8 -7.89 0.20 -17.99
C GLY A 8 -9.00 0.67 -17.05
N MET A 9 -9.29 -0.09 -16.00
CA MET A 9 -10.34 0.23 -15.04
C MET A 9 -9.81 0.87 -13.76
N LEU A 10 -8.66 1.53 -13.84
CA LEU A 10 -8.09 2.22 -12.69
C LEU A 10 -8.77 3.58 -12.56
N ASP A 11 -9.72 3.65 -11.66
CA ASP A 11 -10.59 4.82 -11.54
C ASP A 11 -10.53 5.52 -10.19
N LYS A 12 -9.65 5.08 -9.31
CA LYS A 12 -9.48 5.69 -7.99
C LYS A 12 -8.13 6.40 -7.93
N ARG A 13 -8.06 7.45 -7.14
CA ARG A 13 -6.81 8.18 -6.95
C ARG A 13 -6.25 7.82 -5.58
N ILE A 14 -5.01 7.40 -5.58
CA ILE A 14 -4.30 7.07 -4.33
C ILE A 14 -2.97 7.79 -4.31
N ARG A 15 -2.33 7.80 -3.14
CA ARG A 15 -0.96 8.28 -3.02
C ARG A 15 -0.12 7.17 -2.41
N ILE A 16 1.10 7.07 -2.89
CA ILE A 16 2.08 6.15 -2.32
C ILE A 16 2.96 7.00 -1.40
N LEU A 17 3.04 6.58 -0.15
CA LEU A 17 3.79 7.31 0.86
C LEU A 17 5.00 6.52 1.31
N THR A 18 6.02 7.23 1.69
CA THR A 18 7.22 6.61 2.27
C THR A 18 7.65 7.44 3.48
N TYR A 19 8.42 6.82 4.36
CA TYR A 19 8.98 7.55 5.50
C TYR A 19 10.26 8.26 5.07
N LYS A 20 10.40 9.48 5.52
CA LYS A 20 11.57 10.29 5.25
C LYS A 20 12.08 10.88 6.56
N ASP A 21 13.38 10.84 6.76
CA ASP A 21 14.00 11.45 7.91
C ASP A 21 14.11 12.96 7.68
N ILE A 22 13.58 13.72 8.63
CA ILE A 22 13.63 15.17 8.60
C ILE A 22 14.44 15.63 9.79
N THR A 23 15.47 16.41 9.54
CA THR A 23 16.31 16.98 10.60
C THR A 23 16.01 18.46 10.71
N ASP A 24 15.64 18.90 11.93
CA ASP A 24 15.32 20.30 12.16
C ASP A 24 16.58 21.12 12.40
N ALA A 25 16.38 22.43 12.67
CA ALA A 25 17.47 23.35 12.87
C ALA A 25 18.30 23.05 14.13
N TYR A 26 17.77 22.25 15.04
CA TYR A 26 18.44 21.87 16.27
C TYR A 26 19.10 20.51 16.19
N GLY A 27 19.10 19.90 15.02
CA GLY A 27 19.71 18.60 14.82
C GLY A 27 18.85 17.42 15.24
N MET A 28 17.60 17.66 15.59
CA MET A 28 16.68 16.58 15.94
C MET A 28 16.13 15.96 14.68
N THR A 29 16.19 14.63 14.63
CA THR A 29 15.70 13.88 13.47
C THR A 29 14.40 13.20 13.83
N ARG A 30 13.42 13.29 12.91
CA ARG A 30 12.15 12.59 13.03
C ARG A 30 11.78 12.03 11.68
N GLN A 31 10.90 11.06 11.68
CA GLN A 31 10.39 10.49 10.45
C GLN A 31 9.03 11.12 10.12
N GLU A 32 8.85 11.44 8.85
CA GLU A 32 7.58 11.94 8.36
C GLU A 32 7.16 11.11 7.16
N LEU A 33 5.85 10.96 6.99
CA LEU A 33 5.30 10.36 5.78
C LEU A 33 5.26 11.41 4.70
N VAL A 34 5.87 11.11 3.57
CA VAL A 34 5.88 11.99 2.42
C VAL A 34 5.47 11.19 1.19
N ASP A 35 5.00 11.91 0.17
CA ASP A 35 4.61 11.28 -1.08
C ASP A 35 5.87 10.75 -1.78
N ALA A 36 5.91 9.45 -2.02
CA ALA A 36 7.06 8.80 -2.61
C ALA A 36 7.21 9.11 -4.11
N ILE A 37 6.11 9.48 -4.75
CA ILE A 37 6.08 9.68 -6.20
C ILE A 37 5.97 11.16 -6.55
N GLY A 38 5.27 11.91 -5.71
CA GLY A 38 5.03 13.34 -5.94
C GLY A 38 3.66 13.63 -6.53
N ASN A 39 2.96 12.63 -7.00
CA ASN A 39 1.64 12.79 -7.62
C ASN A 39 0.73 11.67 -7.20
N ALA A 40 -0.57 11.93 -7.24
CA ALA A 40 -1.55 10.88 -7.07
C ALA A 40 -1.47 9.91 -8.23
N VAL A 41 -1.79 8.67 -7.96
CA VAL A 41 -1.69 7.58 -8.94
C VAL A 41 -3.08 6.99 -9.14
N TRP A 42 -3.42 6.69 -10.38
CA TRP A 42 -4.66 5.99 -10.65
C TRP A 42 -4.56 4.54 -10.21
N ALA A 43 -5.61 4.06 -9.58
CA ALA A 43 -5.62 2.72 -9.02
C ALA A 43 -7.02 2.12 -9.09
N ARG A 44 -7.06 0.81 -8.96
CA ARG A 44 -8.28 0.10 -8.67
C ARG A 44 -8.17 -0.38 -7.23
N VAL A 45 -9.16 -0.05 -6.41
CA VAL A 45 -9.16 -0.42 -5.01
C VAL A 45 -10.32 -1.36 -4.79
N GLU A 46 -10.03 -2.57 -4.33
CA GLU A 46 -11.06 -3.56 -4.13
C GLU A 46 -10.77 -4.39 -2.90
N PRO A 47 -11.82 -4.91 -2.25
CA PRO A 47 -11.59 -5.81 -1.13
C PRO A 47 -10.98 -7.11 -1.65
N ALA A 48 -10.05 -7.64 -0.90
CA ALA A 48 -9.48 -8.94 -1.20
C ALA A 48 -9.80 -9.86 -0.04
N ARG A 49 -10.12 -11.10 -0.35
CA ARG A 49 -10.33 -12.06 0.71
C ARG A 49 -9.00 -12.37 1.35
N GLY A 50 -8.94 -12.13 2.63
CA GLY A 50 -7.79 -12.52 3.38
C GLY A 50 -7.78 -14.02 3.57
N ARG A 51 -6.63 -14.48 3.98
CA ARG A 51 -6.46 -15.87 4.33
C ARG A 51 -7.01 -16.10 5.72
N THR A 52 -7.76 -17.21 5.89
CA THR A 52 -8.05 -17.67 7.24
C THR A 52 -6.81 -18.39 7.75
N TYR A 53 -6.33 -18.01 8.88
CA TYR A 53 -5.20 -18.69 9.46
C TYR A 53 -5.44 -18.93 10.95
N TYR A 54 -4.74 -19.94 11.45
CA TYR A 54 -4.90 -20.34 12.83
C TYR A 54 -3.73 -19.80 13.62
N GLU A 55 -4.05 -19.01 14.61
CA GLU A 55 -3.07 -18.57 15.56
C GLU A 55 -3.13 -19.50 16.76
N GLN A 56 -2.17 -19.36 17.62
CA GLN A 56 -2.04 -20.21 18.78
C GLN A 56 -3.30 -20.33 19.62
N TYR A 57 -4.13 -19.31 19.61
CA TYR A 57 -5.28 -19.26 20.51
C TYR A 57 -6.63 -19.16 19.81
N LYS A 58 -6.65 -18.81 18.57
CA LYS A 58 -7.91 -18.65 17.86
C LYS A 58 -7.69 -18.49 16.36
N ASP A 59 -8.75 -18.72 15.63
CA ASP A 59 -8.77 -18.49 14.21
C ASP A 59 -8.83 -16.99 13.95
N LYS A 60 -8.13 -16.57 12.92
CA LYS A 60 -8.22 -15.20 12.45
C LYS A 60 -8.45 -15.17 10.96
N VAL A 61 -9.25 -14.17 10.56
CA VAL A 61 -9.45 -13.87 9.14
C VAL A 61 -8.79 -12.54 8.87
N GLU A 62 -7.85 -12.54 7.95
CA GLU A 62 -7.16 -11.33 7.56
C GLU A 62 -7.96 -10.65 6.46
N LEU A 63 -8.37 -9.41 6.71
CA LEU A 63 -9.12 -8.63 5.73
C LEU A 63 -8.15 -7.71 5.02
N LEU A 64 -7.98 -7.96 3.74
CA LEU A 64 -7.03 -7.22 2.93
C LEU A 64 -7.74 -6.38 1.89
N THR A 65 -7.07 -5.33 1.47
CA THR A 65 -7.49 -4.49 0.36
C THR A 65 -6.46 -4.65 -0.74
N LYS A 66 -6.92 -4.96 -1.93
CA LYS A 66 -6.04 -5.07 -3.09
C LYS A 66 -6.06 -3.73 -3.82
N VAL A 67 -4.88 -3.16 -4.04
CA VAL A 67 -4.72 -1.94 -4.79
C VAL A 67 -3.94 -2.28 -6.04
N ILE A 68 -4.53 -2.04 -7.20
CA ILE A 68 -3.89 -2.33 -8.49
C ILE A 68 -3.51 -1.01 -9.12
N ILE A 69 -2.26 -0.88 -9.51
CA ILE A 69 -1.76 0.29 -10.22
C ILE A 69 -1.01 -0.17 -11.46
N ARG A 70 -0.77 0.75 -12.39
CA ARG A 70 0.10 0.47 -13.51
C ARG A 70 1.50 0.21 -12.97
N TYR A 71 2.22 -0.64 -13.67
CA TYR A 71 3.59 -0.96 -13.25
C TYR A 71 4.42 0.31 -13.10
N ARG A 72 5.20 0.34 -12.02
CA ARG A 72 6.26 1.32 -11.86
C ARG A 72 7.32 0.72 -10.94
N PRO A 73 8.57 1.10 -11.15
CA PRO A 73 9.65 0.58 -10.32
C PRO A 73 9.66 1.23 -8.93
N ASN A 74 10.41 0.64 -8.04
CA ASN A 74 10.72 1.22 -6.73
C ASN A 74 9.55 1.28 -5.76
N ILE A 75 8.55 0.43 -5.95
CA ILE A 75 7.46 0.27 -4.99
C ILE A 75 7.75 -0.98 -4.18
N ASP A 76 7.75 -0.86 -2.87
CA ASP A 76 8.04 -1.98 -1.99
C ASP A 76 7.21 -1.97 -0.70
N GLU A 77 7.42 -2.97 0.12
CA GLU A 77 6.62 -3.18 1.33
C GLU A 77 6.93 -2.19 2.46
N SER A 78 7.95 -1.37 2.30
CA SER A 78 8.24 -0.32 3.28
C SER A 78 7.34 0.89 3.10
N MET A 79 6.60 0.92 2.01
CA MET A 79 5.75 2.05 1.67
C MET A 79 4.32 1.83 2.11
N LEU A 80 3.52 2.90 2.03
CA LEU A 80 2.13 2.87 2.42
C LEU A 80 1.29 3.44 1.28
N VAL A 81 0.00 3.10 1.32
CA VAL A 81 -0.96 3.64 0.36
C VAL A 81 -1.94 4.50 1.13
N LYS A 82 -2.15 5.71 0.66
CA LYS A 82 -3.21 6.56 1.19
C LYS A 82 -4.34 6.62 0.17
N TYR A 83 -5.51 6.21 0.60
CA TYR A 83 -6.72 6.26 -0.22
C TYR A 83 -7.80 6.94 0.60
N ARG A 84 -8.26 8.09 0.12
CA ARG A 84 -9.17 8.96 0.86
C ARG A 84 -8.52 9.33 2.20
N ASP A 85 -9.19 9.09 3.31
CA ASP A 85 -8.66 9.42 4.61
C ASP A 85 -8.02 8.22 5.31
N GLN A 86 -7.84 7.12 4.59
CA GLN A 86 -7.32 5.89 5.17
C GLN A 86 -5.93 5.59 4.66
N VAL A 87 -5.06 5.20 5.57
CA VAL A 87 -3.72 4.76 5.26
C VAL A 87 -3.65 3.25 5.38
N TYR A 88 -3.01 2.60 4.42
CA TYR A 88 -2.86 1.15 4.37
C TYR A 88 -1.39 0.80 4.33
N ARG A 89 -1.02 -0.28 5.00
CA ARG A 89 0.32 -0.85 4.89
C ARG A 89 0.36 -1.78 3.69
N ILE A 90 1.44 -1.70 2.94
CA ILE A 90 1.65 -2.63 1.84
C ILE A 90 2.25 -3.91 2.42
N MET A 91 1.51 -5.00 2.32
CA MET A 91 1.94 -6.28 2.83
C MET A 91 2.74 -7.06 1.79
N SER A 92 2.39 -6.90 0.53
CA SER A 92 3.12 -7.53 -0.55
C SER A 92 2.93 -6.74 -1.84
N VAL A 93 3.93 -6.84 -2.71
CA VAL A 93 3.91 -6.21 -4.02
C VAL A 93 4.11 -7.32 -5.04
N VAL A 94 3.14 -7.49 -5.92
CA VAL A 94 3.19 -8.55 -6.92
C VAL A 94 3.13 -7.93 -8.31
N ASP A 95 4.08 -8.32 -9.14
CA ASP A 95 4.09 -8.00 -10.57
C ASP A 95 3.67 -9.28 -11.28
N PRO A 96 2.38 -9.43 -11.61
CA PRO A 96 1.88 -10.69 -12.16
C PRO A 96 2.67 -11.11 -13.39
N TYR A 97 3.16 -12.35 -13.35
CA TYR A 97 3.95 -12.94 -14.44
C TYR A 97 5.21 -12.17 -14.79
N GLU A 98 5.64 -11.24 -13.92
CA GLU A 98 6.79 -10.38 -14.18
C GLU A 98 6.69 -9.64 -15.51
N ALA A 99 5.45 -9.33 -15.89
CA ALA A 99 5.19 -8.72 -17.20
C ALA A 99 5.34 -7.21 -17.21
N HIS A 100 5.50 -6.59 -16.04
CA HIS A 100 5.64 -5.13 -15.90
C HIS A 100 4.49 -4.37 -16.54
N VAL A 101 3.28 -4.89 -16.37
CA VAL A 101 2.06 -4.23 -16.84
C VAL A 101 1.37 -3.54 -15.68
N LYS A 102 1.28 -4.23 -14.55
CA LYS A 102 0.62 -3.72 -13.36
C LYS A 102 1.31 -4.23 -12.11
N LEU A 103 1.01 -3.59 -11.00
CA LEU A 103 1.38 -4.09 -9.68
C LEU A 103 0.11 -4.32 -8.89
N GLU A 104 0.08 -5.42 -8.16
CA GLU A 104 -0.99 -5.69 -7.21
C GLU A 104 -0.40 -5.53 -5.81
N LEU A 105 -0.92 -4.55 -5.11
CA LEU A 105 -0.47 -4.25 -3.76
C LEU A 105 -1.49 -4.82 -2.79
N MET A 106 -1.08 -5.82 -2.02
CA MET A 106 -1.94 -6.36 -0.98
C MET A 106 -1.72 -5.52 0.26
N CYS A 107 -2.78 -4.87 0.70
CA CYS A 107 -2.68 -3.86 1.74
C CYS A 107 -3.53 -4.20 2.94
N ASN A 108 -3.06 -3.77 4.08
CA ASN A 108 -3.75 -3.93 5.35
C ASN A 108 -4.04 -2.56 5.91
N LYS A 109 -5.26 -2.36 6.37
CA LYS A 109 -5.65 -1.07 6.92
C LYS A 109 -4.82 -0.77 8.17
N LYS A 110 -4.20 0.41 8.18
CA LYS A 110 -3.44 0.86 9.33
C LYS A 110 -4.41 1.45 10.33
N GLU A 111 -4.43 0.92 11.54
CA GLU A 111 -5.33 1.40 12.56
C GLU A 111 -4.81 2.70 13.16
N SER A 112 -5.74 3.57 13.57
CA SER A 112 -5.37 4.88 14.08
C SER A 112 -4.50 4.84 15.32
N GLY A 113 -4.60 3.77 16.10
CA GLY A 113 -3.79 3.64 17.32
C GLY A 113 -2.33 3.29 17.05
N GLU A 114 -2.02 2.81 15.86
CA GLU A 114 -0.67 2.34 15.55
C GLU A 114 0.34 3.47 15.48
N ASP A 115 -0.11 4.67 15.17
CA ASP A 115 0.78 5.81 15.06
C ASP A 115 1.29 6.29 16.39
N HIS A 116 0.67 5.86 17.47
CA HIS A 116 1.04 6.29 18.82
C HIS A 116 2.03 5.37 19.49
N ASP A 117 2.33 4.27 18.86
CA ASP A 117 3.22 3.26 19.42
C ASP A 117 4.66 3.49 19.04
N ASP A 118 4.93 4.59 18.48
CA ASP A 118 6.26 4.92 17.97
C ASP A 118 7.26 5.14 19.09
#